data_a66ba5ded9b30e9b14f254aca6adb465
#
_entry.id   a66ba5ded9b30e9b14f254aca6adb465
#
_cell.length_a   1.000
_cell.length_b   1.000
_cell.length_c   1.000
_cell.angle_alpha   90.00
_cell.angle_beta   90.00
_cell.angle_gamma   90.00
#
_symmetry.space_group_name_H-M   'P 1'
#
loop_
_entity.id
_entity.type
_entity.pdbx_description
1 polymer ?
#
loop_
_entity_poly.entity_id
_entity_poly.type
_entity_poly.pdbx_seq_one_letter_code
_entity_poly.pdbx_strand_id
1 'polypeptide(L)' 'LKSADCIVFGEKGYVVEAIAFAQKLVRDGMVIENSLFDTLEETKEYAASKGIHKIFIINENVSHIEI' A
#
# COMPACT_ATOMS: atom_id res chain seq x y z
N LEU A 1 -7.29 -12.56 11.17
CA LEU A 1 -8.06 -11.43 10.62
C LEU A 1 -7.11 -10.39 10.05
N LYS A 2 -7.37 -9.95 8.85
CA LYS A 2 -6.58 -8.87 8.25
C LYS A 2 -7.14 -7.53 8.71
N SER A 3 -6.26 -6.53 8.86
CA SER A 3 -6.64 -5.20 9.28
C SER A 3 -7.08 -4.32 8.11
N ALA A 4 -6.74 -4.71 6.87
CA ALA A 4 -7.09 -3.96 5.67
C ALA A 4 -7.03 -4.90 4.47
N ASP A 5 -7.56 -4.45 3.33
CA ASP A 5 -7.53 -5.23 2.10
C ASP A 5 -6.16 -5.17 1.43
N CYS A 6 -5.48 -4.03 1.56
CA CYS A 6 -4.16 -3.84 0.97
C CYS A 6 -3.43 -2.69 1.63
N ILE A 7 -2.14 -2.58 1.33
CA ILE A 7 -1.31 -1.46 1.73
C ILE A 7 -0.88 -0.72 0.47
N VAL A 8 -0.85 0.60 0.53
CA VAL A 8 -0.33 1.45 -0.55
C VAL A 8 1.03 1.97 -0.11
N PHE A 9 2.06 1.63 -0.87
CA PHE A 9 3.43 2.05 -0.62
C PHE A 9 3.87 3.00 -1.74
N GLY A 10 4.13 4.26 -1.40
CA GLY A 10 4.66 5.23 -2.35
C GLY A 10 6.17 5.27 -2.24
N GLU A 11 6.87 5.06 -3.37
CA GLU A 11 8.30 5.21 -3.39
C GLU A 11 8.68 6.67 -3.17
N LYS A 12 9.94 6.90 -2.82
CA LYS A 12 10.42 8.25 -2.54
C LYS A 12 10.13 9.16 -3.73
N GLY A 13 9.50 10.30 -3.44
CA GLY A 13 9.11 11.26 -4.47
C GLY A 13 7.70 11.03 -5.01
N TYR A 14 7.01 9.97 -4.58
CA TYR A 14 5.67 9.63 -5.09
C TYR A 14 4.62 9.60 -3.99
N VAL A 15 4.85 10.32 -2.89
CA VAL A 15 3.92 10.30 -1.75
C VAL A 15 2.57 10.89 -2.13
N VAL A 16 2.56 11.98 -2.90
CA VAL A 16 1.30 12.62 -3.32
C VAL A 16 0.51 11.67 -4.22
N GLU A 17 1.19 11.04 -5.16
CA GLU A 17 0.56 10.06 -6.06
C GLU A 17 0.01 8.87 -5.29
N ALA A 18 0.74 8.42 -4.27
CA ALA A 18 0.29 7.30 -3.44
C ALA A 18 -0.98 7.67 -2.67
N ILE A 19 -1.04 8.87 -2.12
CA ILE A 19 -2.22 9.34 -1.39
C ILE A 19 -3.42 9.42 -2.33
N ALA A 20 -3.23 9.95 -3.53
CA ALA A 20 -4.31 10.05 -4.52
C ALA A 20 -4.83 8.66 -4.91
N PHE A 21 -3.92 7.72 -5.13
CA PHE A 21 -4.29 6.34 -5.46
C PHE A 21 -5.07 5.70 -4.32
N ALA A 22 -4.60 5.89 -3.08
CA ALA A 22 -5.26 5.33 -1.90
C ALA A 22 -6.70 5.87 -1.78
N GLN A 23 -6.90 7.17 -2.03
CA GLN A 23 -8.23 7.76 -1.97
C GLN A 23 -9.15 7.16 -3.02
N LYS A 24 -8.62 6.86 -4.21
CA LYS A 24 -9.40 6.20 -5.25
C LYS A 24 -9.86 4.82 -4.80
N LEU A 25 -8.99 4.04 -4.18
CA LEU A 25 -9.34 2.72 -3.68
C LEU A 25 -10.41 2.80 -2.58
N VAL A 26 -10.31 3.79 -1.70
CA VAL A 26 -11.31 3.99 -0.65
C VAL A 26 -12.67 4.29 -1.27
N ARG A 27 -12.70 5.11 -2.31
CA ARG A 27 -13.96 5.41 -3.02
C ARG A 27 -14.55 4.16 -3.67
N ASP A 28 -13.69 3.22 -4.05
CA ASP A 28 -14.13 1.94 -4.62
C ASP A 28 -14.57 0.93 -3.56
N GLY A 29 -14.56 1.33 -2.29
CA GLY A 29 -15.04 0.49 -1.20
C GLY A 29 -13.98 -0.36 -0.53
N MET A 30 -12.72 -0.15 -0.83
CA MET A 30 -11.64 -0.92 -0.22
C MET A 30 -11.20 -0.30 1.10
N VAL A 31 -10.79 -1.16 2.03
CA VAL A 31 -10.15 -0.74 3.27
C VAL A 31 -8.65 -0.82 3.03
N ILE A 32 -7.97 0.33 3.11
CA ILE A 32 -6.54 0.38 2.81
C ILE A 32 -5.76 0.99 3.97
N GLU A 33 -4.47 0.69 4.01
CA GLU A 33 -3.52 1.39 4.86
C GLU A 33 -2.45 2.01 3.99
N ASN A 34 -1.98 3.19 4.36
CA ASN A 34 -0.84 3.81 3.70
C ASN A 34 0.42 3.39 4.44
N SER A 35 1.44 2.96 3.72
CA SER A 35 2.71 2.61 4.32
C SER A 35 3.40 3.86 4.85
N LEU A 36 3.86 3.80 6.09
CA LEU A 36 4.65 4.85 6.72
C LEU A 36 6.13 4.53 6.71
N PHE A 37 6.51 3.41 6.09
CA PHE A 37 7.89 2.95 6.07
C PHE A 37 8.63 3.50 4.85
N ASP A 38 9.94 3.59 4.96
CA ASP A 38 10.77 4.11 3.89
C ASP A 38 11.08 3.05 2.81
N THR A 39 10.98 1.78 3.16
CA THR A 39 11.37 0.70 2.25
C THR A 39 10.23 -0.28 2.05
N LEU A 40 10.27 -0.95 0.89
CA LEU A 40 9.32 -1.99 0.59
C LEU A 40 9.49 -3.19 1.52
N GLU A 41 10.72 -3.49 1.93
CA GLU A 41 10.98 -4.62 2.82
C GLU A 41 10.27 -4.45 4.15
N GLU A 42 10.36 -3.26 4.73
CA GLU A 42 9.67 -2.97 5.99
C GLU A 42 8.15 -3.04 5.80
N THR A 43 7.66 -2.57 4.66
CA THR A 43 6.24 -2.62 4.34
C THR A 43 5.76 -4.07 4.23
N LYS A 44 6.56 -4.95 3.61
CA LYS A 44 6.24 -6.37 3.50
C LYS A 44 6.15 -7.03 4.88
N GLU A 45 7.10 -6.73 5.76
CA GLU A 45 7.10 -7.29 7.10
C GLU A 45 5.86 -6.84 7.87
N TYR A 46 5.53 -5.57 7.77
CA TYR A 46 4.34 -5.04 8.41
C TYR A 46 3.08 -5.71 7.88
N ALA A 47 2.97 -5.83 6.56
CA ALA A 47 1.81 -6.45 5.93
C ALA A 47 1.63 -7.89 6.40
N ALA A 48 2.73 -8.64 6.43
CA ALA A 48 2.68 -10.03 6.88
C ALA A 48 2.19 -10.11 8.32
N SER A 49 2.66 -9.22 9.19
CA SER A 49 2.26 -9.23 10.61
C SER A 49 0.79 -8.87 10.79
N LYS A 50 0.18 -8.17 9.85
CA LYS A 50 -1.22 -7.75 9.91
C LYS A 50 -2.15 -8.62 9.10
N GLY A 51 -1.63 -9.66 8.44
CA GLY A 51 -2.44 -10.53 7.60
C GLY A 51 -2.88 -9.87 6.30
N ILE A 52 -2.14 -8.86 5.85
CA ILE A 52 -2.44 -8.17 4.60
C ILE A 52 -1.56 -8.78 3.52
N HIS A 53 -2.17 -9.21 2.41
CA HIS A 53 -1.49 -9.99 1.40
C HIS A 53 -1.21 -9.22 0.10
N LYS A 54 -1.67 -8.00 -0.04
CA LYS A 54 -1.48 -7.21 -1.24
C LYS A 54 -0.87 -5.86 -0.92
N ILE A 55 0.16 -5.47 -1.67
CA ILE A 55 0.81 -4.17 -1.55
C ILE A 55 0.82 -3.53 -2.93
N PHE A 56 0.26 -2.32 -3.05
CA PHE A 56 0.38 -1.50 -4.24
C PHE A 56 1.63 -0.65 -4.13
N ILE A 57 2.43 -0.64 -5.18
CA ILE A 57 3.68 0.13 -5.23
C ILE A 57 3.49 1.26 -6.22
N ILE A 58 3.65 2.49 -5.73
CA ILE A 58 3.38 3.69 -6.51
C ILE A 58 4.70 4.38 -6.84
N ASN A 59 4.98 4.46 -8.12
CA ASN A 59 6.09 5.22 -8.67
C ASN A 59 5.59 5.80 -10.00
N GLU A 60 6.42 5.96 -11.01
CA GLU A 60 5.94 6.41 -12.33
C GLU A 60 4.94 5.43 -12.95
N ASN A 61 4.89 4.21 -12.42
CA ASN A 61 3.89 3.21 -12.80
C ASN A 61 3.22 2.70 -11.53
N VAL A 62 2.00 2.22 -11.66
CA VAL A 62 1.29 1.57 -10.55
C VAL A 62 1.43 0.07 -10.74
N SER A 63 1.95 -0.61 -9.73
CA SER A 63 2.07 -2.06 -9.74
C SER A 63 1.63 -2.61 -8.39
N HIS A 64 1.53 -3.92 -8.29
CA HIS A 64 1.23 -4.54 -7.01
C HIS A 64 1.94 -5.87 -6.89
N ILE A 65 2.15 -6.28 -5.65
CA ILE A 65 2.68 -7.60 -5.33
C ILE A 65 1.75 -8.25 -4.32
N GLU A 66 1.79 -9.58 -4.29
CA GLU A 66 1.07 -10.36 -3.28
C GLU A 66 2.08 -11.14 -2.47
N ILE A 67 1.85 -11.19 -1.18
CA ILE A 67 2.76 -11.86 -0.26
C ILE A 67 2.05 -12.92 0.56
#